data_29528dc82a54a599601df01cfbb72ad1
#
_entry.id   29528dc82a54a599601df01cfbb72ad1
#
_cell.length_a   1.000
_cell.length_b   1.000
_cell.length_c   1.000
_cell.angle_alpha   90.00
_cell.angle_beta   90.00
_cell.angle_gamma   90.00
#
_symmetry.space_group_name_H-M   'P 1'
#
loop_
_entity.id
_entity.type
_entity.pdbx_description
1 polymer ?
#
loop_
_entity_poly.entity_id
_entity_poly.type
_entity_poly.pdbx_seq_one_letter_code
_entity_poly.pdbx_strand_id
1 'polypeptide(L)'
;QQGVSVCVPGAYVTGIDTDGDGTADVTGAEADKAVKGSLVIDYEGSITSTNGQVYTAKTAPVILNTGAAGYSSQQNQTASTQHAADGYINVACGNRGKQDTATDESGSTYYTGDAPSCLVDQKAAARYVKYNILLGNLPGSAEHLVSTGGSGGGAHAAMFAATGNNPDFYDYQIEAGAVGVYRNADGSYSTSVTIDGAEHTLSDGAWGCIAYSAITPLSDADMALAFEYYLNPAYSFKTEFQKQLASYLAEAYMEHIN
;
A
#
# COMPACT_ATOMS: atom_id res chain seq x y z
N GLN A 1 -5.93 -10.48 -9.07
CA GLN A 1 -5.32 -10.90 -7.80
C GLN A 1 -4.21 -9.94 -7.44
N GLN A 2 -4.19 -9.47 -6.18
CA GLN A 2 -3.11 -8.67 -5.62
C GLN A 2 -2.23 -9.55 -4.75
N GLY A 3 -0.91 -9.45 -4.93
CA GLY A 3 0.05 -10.07 -4.03
C GLY A 3 0.36 -9.13 -2.86
N VAL A 4 0.60 -9.70 -1.69
CA VAL A 4 1.15 -9.00 -0.53
C VAL A 4 2.42 -9.72 -0.12
N SER A 5 3.50 -8.98 -0.01
CA SER A 5 4.80 -9.47 0.48
C SER A 5 5.08 -8.83 1.83
N VAL A 6 5.52 -9.64 2.78
CA VAL A 6 5.84 -9.19 4.14
C VAL A 6 7.25 -9.65 4.49
N CYS A 7 8.11 -8.72 4.89
CA CYS A 7 9.41 -9.03 5.47
C CYS A 7 9.31 -8.92 6.99
N VAL A 8 9.48 -10.05 7.65
CA VAL A 8 9.42 -10.18 9.12
C VAL A 8 10.84 -10.33 9.67
N PRO A 9 11.23 -9.55 10.67
CA PRO A 9 12.51 -9.79 11.37
C PRO A 9 12.58 -11.19 11.98
N GLY A 10 13.69 -11.88 11.77
CA GLY A 10 13.88 -13.27 12.23
C GLY A 10 13.73 -13.48 13.74
N ALA A 11 13.92 -12.43 14.55
CA ALA A 11 13.70 -12.50 16.00
C ALA A 11 12.23 -12.68 16.41
N TYR A 12 11.28 -12.48 15.48
CA TYR A 12 9.85 -12.61 15.77
C TYR A 12 9.23 -13.93 15.30
N VAL A 13 10.06 -14.84 14.75
CA VAL A 13 9.58 -16.12 14.23
C VAL A 13 10.54 -17.24 14.60
N THR A 14 10.01 -18.41 14.94
CA THR A 14 10.80 -19.62 15.17
C THR A 14 10.99 -20.44 13.91
N GLY A 15 10.09 -20.31 12.92
CA GLY A 15 10.14 -21.03 11.66
C GLY A 15 8.80 -21.08 10.94
N ILE A 16 8.65 -22.09 10.12
CA ILE A 16 7.44 -22.34 9.31
C ILE A 16 6.85 -23.69 9.71
N ASP A 17 5.57 -23.67 10.02
CA ASP A 17 4.70 -24.83 10.20
C ASP A 17 4.14 -25.23 8.85
N THR A 18 4.40 -26.43 8.39
CA THR A 18 4.02 -26.95 7.08
C THR A 18 2.84 -27.91 7.12
N ASP A 19 2.49 -28.44 8.29
CA ASP A 19 1.42 -29.43 8.47
C ASP A 19 0.23 -28.92 9.30
N GLY A 20 0.35 -27.74 9.90
CA GLY A 20 -0.74 -27.07 10.62
C GLY A 20 -0.86 -27.47 12.09
N ASP A 21 0.16 -28.06 12.69
CA ASP A 21 0.14 -28.48 14.09
C ASP A 21 0.57 -27.36 15.08
N GLY A 22 1.01 -26.21 14.56
CA GLY A 22 1.41 -25.04 15.33
C GLY A 22 2.89 -25.07 15.77
N THR A 23 3.66 -26.06 15.35
CA THR A 23 5.10 -26.14 15.61
C THR A 23 5.91 -25.88 14.34
N ALA A 24 7.15 -25.41 14.51
CA ALA A 24 8.00 -25.11 13.36
C ALA A 24 8.68 -26.38 12.84
N ASP A 25 8.33 -26.81 11.64
CA ASP A 25 8.97 -27.91 10.92
C ASP A 25 10.23 -27.47 10.20
N VAL A 26 10.23 -26.22 9.70
CA VAL A 26 11.34 -25.66 8.93
C VAL A 26 11.88 -24.44 9.65
N THR A 27 13.17 -24.45 9.97
CA THR A 27 13.83 -23.42 10.76
C THR A 27 15.14 -22.93 10.13
N GLY A 28 15.67 -21.81 10.60
CA GLY A 28 16.95 -21.27 10.17
C GLY A 28 17.01 -20.99 8.67
N ALA A 29 18.15 -21.27 8.04
CA ALA A 29 18.38 -21.00 6.62
C ALA A 29 17.46 -21.77 5.66
N GLU A 30 16.83 -22.84 6.09
CA GLU A 30 15.86 -23.58 5.27
C GLU A 30 14.54 -22.81 5.21
N ALA A 31 14.17 -22.04 6.22
CA ALA A 31 12.99 -21.18 6.23
C ALA A 31 13.12 -19.97 5.30
N ASP A 32 14.34 -19.61 4.88
CA ASP A 32 14.58 -18.55 3.88
C ASP A 32 14.30 -19.02 2.45
N LYS A 33 14.02 -20.28 2.24
CA LYS A 33 13.62 -20.85 0.95
C LYS A 33 12.10 -20.70 0.74
N ALA A 34 11.64 -20.88 -0.49
CA ALA A 34 10.22 -20.87 -0.82
C ALA A 34 9.52 -22.11 -0.22
N VAL A 35 9.03 -22.01 0.98
CA VAL A 35 8.32 -23.03 1.72
C VAL A 35 6.84 -22.62 1.84
N LYS A 36 5.92 -23.59 1.65
CA LYS A 36 4.49 -23.37 1.93
C LYS A 36 4.20 -23.74 3.37
N GLY A 37 3.52 -22.86 4.08
CA GLY A 37 3.17 -23.08 5.48
C GLY A 37 2.78 -21.77 6.16
N SER A 38 2.62 -21.83 7.47
CA SER A 38 2.32 -20.70 8.32
C SER A 38 3.54 -20.30 9.14
N LEU A 39 3.70 -19.00 9.41
CA LEU A 39 4.75 -18.54 10.34
C LEU A 39 4.41 -19.01 11.77
N VAL A 40 5.41 -19.51 12.48
CA VAL A 40 5.33 -19.75 13.92
C VAL A 40 5.95 -18.56 14.62
N ILE A 41 5.12 -17.75 15.29
CA ILE A 41 5.51 -16.46 15.86
C ILE A 41 6.17 -16.67 17.23
N ASP A 42 7.34 -16.06 17.41
CA ASP A 42 8.01 -15.97 18.70
C ASP A 42 7.56 -14.68 19.43
N TYR A 43 6.63 -14.79 20.34
CA TYR A 43 6.12 -13.67 21.11
C TYR A 43 7.09 -13.20 22.22
N GLU A 44 8.10 -13.95 22.56
CA GLU A 44 9.17 -13.57 23.50
C GLU A 44 10.34 -12.88 22.79
N GLY A 45 10.44 -13.02 21.47
CA GLY A 45 11.45 -12.39 20.64
C GLY A 45 11.34 -10.85 20.66
N SER A 46 12.48 -10.18 20.71
CA SER A 46 12.55 -8.73 20.73
C SER A 46 13.77 -8.20 19.98
N ILE A 47 13.66 -6.96 19.50
CA ILE A 47 14.75 -6.22 18.87
C ILE A 47 14.84 -4.84 19.52
N THR A 48 16.05 -4.45 19.90
CA THR A 48 16.34 -3.07 20.31
C THR A 48 16.76 -2.29 19.07
N SER A 49 15.93 -1.32 18.69
CA SER A 49 16.19 -0.41 17.57
C SER A 49 17.41 0.49 17.84
N THR A 50 17.97 1.06 16.78
CA THR A 50 19.10 2.01 16.87
C THR A 50 18.79 3.25 17.71
N ASN A 51 17.53 3.62 17.88
CA ASN A 51 17.08 4.71 18.76
C ASN A 51 16.84 4.27 20.23
N GLY A 52 17.14 3.01 20.56
CA GLY A 52 16.96 2.44 21.90
C GLY A 52 15.56 1.94 22.23
N GLN A 53 14.59 2.07 21.31
CA GLN A 53 13.24 1.51 21.50
C GLN A 53 13.27 -0.02 21.34
N VAL A 54 12.61 -0.74 22.24
CA VAL A 54 12.48 -2.20 22.16
C VAL A 54 11.13 -2.54 21.52
N TYR A 55 11.18 -3.34 20.46
CA TYR A 55 10.01 -3.88 19.78
C TYR A 55 9.95 -5.40 19.94
N THR A 56 8.74 -5.93 20.01
CA THR A 56 8.44 -7.36 20.08
C THR A 56 7.55 -7.76 18.90
N ALA A 57 7.30 -9.06 18.74
CA ALA A 57 6.33 -9.56 17.76
C ALA A 57 4.92 -8.96 17.90
N LYS A 58 4.56 -8.39 19.06
CA LYS A 58 3.26 -7.73 19.29
C LYS A 58 3.27 -6.22 19.07
N THR A 59 4.43 -5.57 19.21
CA THR A 59 4.54 -4.11 19.23
C THR A 59 5.27 -3.54 18.03
N ALA A 60 5.87 -4.39 17.19
CA ALA A 60 6.62 -3.98 16.01
C ALA A 60 5.74 -3.15 15.06
N PRO A 61 6.18 -1.94 14.67
CA PRO A 61 5.48 -1.14 13.66
C PRO A 61 5.50 -1.83 12.30
N VAL A 62 4.43 -1.63 11.53
CA VAL A 62 4.28 -2.14 10.18
C VAL A 62 4.46 -0.99 9.19
N ILE A 63 5.42 -1.10 8.30
CA ILE A 63 5.69 -0.12 7.24
C ILE A 63 5.10 -0.64 5.94
N LEU A 64 4.03 -0.02 5.47
CA LEU A 64 3.41 -0.29 4.18
C LEU A 64 4.01 0.62 3.11
N ASN A 65 4.81 0.04 2.22
CA ASN A 65 5.28 0.73 1.04
C ASN A 65 4.20 0.69 -0.04
N THR A 66 3.66 1.85 -0.38
CA THR A 66 2.61 1.99 -1.39
C THR A 66 3.10 1.76 -2.82
N GLY A 67 4.42 1.83 -3.05
CA GLY A 67 5.00 1.65 -4.39
C GLY A 67 4.43 2.66 -5.39
N ALA A 68 3.73 2.20 -6.43
CA ALA A 68 2.98 2.99 -7.40
C ALA A 68 3.79 4.13 -8.07
N ALA A 69 5.10 3.96 -8.25
CA ALA A 69 5.93 4.95 -8.94
C ALA A 69 5.38 5.22 -10.35
N GLY A 70 5.22 6.51 -10.70
CA GLY A 70 4.59 6.91 -11.96
C GLY A 70 3.12 6.48 -12.12
N TYR A 71 2.45 6.13 -11.01
CA TYR A 71 1.07 5.61 -10.98
C TYR A 71 0.89 4.32 -11.79
N SER A 72 1.97 3.55 -11.94
CA SER A 72 1.95 2.28 -12.66
C SER A 72 1.45 1.13 -11.78
N SER A 73 0.95 0.08 -12.45
CA SER A 73 0.60 -1.17 -11.76
C SER A 73 1.83 -1.89 -11.23
N GLN A 74 1.59 -2.66 -10.19
CA GLN A 74 2.56 -3.60 -9.65
C GLN A 74 1.83 -4.84 -9.13
N GLN A 75 2.24 -6.03 -9.56
CA GLN A 75 1.58 -7.28 -9.18
C GLN A 75 2.31 -8.00 -8.06
N ASN A 76 3.60 -8.18 -8.21
CA ASN A 76 4.44 -8.92 -7.28
C ASN A 76 5.60 -8.02 -6.83
N GLN A 77 5.43 -7.35 -5.73
CA GLN A 77 6.49 -6.59 -5.09
C GLN A 77 7.14 -7.44 -4.00
N THR A 78 8.45 -7.30 -3.85
CA THR A 78 9.16 -7.87 -2.71
C THR A 78 9.23 -6.81 -1.62
N ALA A 79 8.83 -7.17 -0.40
CA ALA A 79 8.97 -6.28 0.75
C ALA A 79 10.45 -5.97 1.00
N SER A 80 10.74 -4.70 1.33
CA SER A 80 12.08 -4.26 1.65
C SER A 80 12.58 -4.92 2.94
N THR A 81 13.88 -5.22 3.01
CA THR A 81 14.55 -5.62 4.26
C THR A 81 15.03 -4.41 5.06
N GLN A 82 14.88 -3.20 4.51
CA GLN A 82 15.25 -1.96 5.18
C GLN A 82 14.53 -1.84 6.53
N HIS A 83 15.24 -1.45 7.55
CA HIS A 83 14.74 -1.31 8.93
C HIS A 83 14.30 -2.62 9.63
N ALA A 84 14.49 -3.79 9.03
CA ALA A 84 14.23 -5.06 9.71
C ALA A 84 15.15 -5.23 10.94
N ALA A 85 16.39 -4.77 10.87
CA ALA A 85 17.33 -4.77 12.00
C ALA A 85 16.90 -3.82 13.14
N ASP A 86 16.06 -2.83 12.86
CA ASP A 86 15.44 -1.96 13.86
C ASP A 86 14.09 -2.52 14.40
N GLY A 87 13.72 -3.71 13.98
CA GLY A 87 12.54 -4.40 14.47
C GLY A 87 11.25 -4.05 13.74
N TYR A 88 11.32 -3.37 12.59
CA TYR A 88 10.12 -3.03 11.79
C TYR A 88 9.76 -4.14 10.81
N ILE A 89 8.45 -4.32 10.63
CA ILE A 89 7.89 -5.23 9.63
C ILE A 89 7.60 -4.44 8.37
N ASN A 90 8.18 -4.87 7.23
CA ASN A 90 7.97 -4.20 5.96
C ASN A 90 6.94 -4.95 5.11
N VAL A 91 6.04 -4.21 4.50
CA VAL A 91 4.98 -4.71 3.63
C VAL A 91 5.05 -4.00 2.28
N ALA A 92 4.95 -4.78 1.22
CA ALA A 92 4.70 -4.28 -0.12
C ALA A 92 3.47 -4.99 -0.69
N CYS A 93 2.62 -4.26 -1.39
CA CYS A 93 1.41 -4.81 -2.00
C CYS A 93 1.36 -4.55 -3.49
N GLY A 94 0.69 -5.43 -4.22
CA GLY A 94 0.28 -5.18 -5.59
C GLY A 94 -0.83 -4.14 -5.65
N ASN A 95 -0.90 -3.41 -6.73
CA ASN A 95 -1.98 -2.48 -7.02
C ASN A 95 -2.21 -2.33 -8.53
N ARG A 96 -3.41 -1.97 -8.90
CA ARG A 96 -3.76 -1.55 -10.26
C ARG A 96 -3.11 -0.20 -10.56
N GLY A 97 -2.70 -0.01 -11.82
CA GLY A 97 -2.11 1.22 -12.30
C GLY A 97 -3.04 1.97 -13.26
N LYS A 98 -2.79 3.26 -13.44
CA LYS A 98 -3.61 4.16 -14.27
C LYS A 98 -3.79 3.74 -15.73
N GLN A 99 -2.95 2.83 -16.23
CA GLN A 99 -2.99 2.35 -17.63
C GLN A 99 -3.44 0.89 -17.74
N ASP A 100 -3.81 0.26 -16.64
CA ASP A 100 -4.31 -1.11 -16.67
C ASP A 100 -5.68 -1.15 -17.34
N THR A 101 -5.85 -2.12 -18.22
CA THR A 101 -7.10 -2.30 -18.96
C THR A 101 -7.57 -3.74 -18.87
N ALA A 102 -8.87 -3.92 -19.04
CA ALA A 102 -9.51 -5.22 -19.27
C ALA A 102 -10.45 -5.13 -20.47
N THR A 103 -10.83 -6.28 -20.99
CA THR A 103 -11.80 -6.39 -22.09
C THR A 103 -13.05 -7.09 -21.55
N ASP A 104 -14.21 -6.53 -21.77
CA ASP A 104 -15.49 -7.12 -21.38
C ASP A 104 -15.94 -8.21 -22.37
N GLU A 105 -17.09 -8.85 -22.07
CA GLU A 105 -17.66 -9.90 -22.89
C GLU A 105 -18.08 -9.43 -24.29
N SER A 106 -18.28 -8.12 -24.48
CA SER A 106 -18.59 -7.51 -25.78
C SER A 106 -17.36 -7.25 -26.64
N GLY A 107 -16.16 -7.41 -26.07
CA GLY A 107 -14.89 -7.09 -26.71
C GLY A 107 -14.46 -5.62 -26.54
N SER A 108 -15.19 -4.84 -25.73
CA SER A 108 -14.86 -3.45 -25.43
C SER A 108 -13.78 -3.36 -24.35
N THR A 109 -12.75 -2.55 -24.59
CA THR A 109 -11.68 -2.32 -23.62
C THR A 109 -12.03 -1.16 -22.69
N TYR A 110 -11.80 -1.34 -21.40
CA TYR A 110 -12.01 -0.33 -20.38
C TYR A 110 -10.83 -0.28 -19.40
N TYR A 111 -10.62 0.86 -18.74
CA TYR A 111 -9.58 1.02 -17.73
C TYR A 111 -10.02 0.40 -16.41
N THR A 112 -9.13 -0.37 -15.77
CA THR A 112 -9.36 -1.01 -14.46
C THR A 112 -8.65 -0.29 -13.33
N GLY A 113 -7.70 0.55 -13.65
CA GLY A 113 -6.85 1.29 -12.72
C GLY A 113 -7.21 2.76 -12.57
N ASP A 114 -8.39 3.19 -13.06
CA ASP A 114 -8.90 4.53 -12.82
C ASP A 114 -9.01 4.84 -11.32
N ALA A 115 -8.86 6.11 -10.98
CA ALA A 115 -9.02 6.53 -9.59
C ALA A 115 -10.43 6.15 -9.07
N PRO A 116 -10.55 5.59 -7.84
CA PRO A 116 -9.53 5.46 -6.80
C PRO A 116 -8.85 4.08 -6.72
N SER A 117 -8.89 3.26 -7.77
CA SER A 117 -8.54 1.82 -7.74
C SER A 117 -7.20 1.51 -7.07
N CYS A 118 -6.13 2.23 -7.42
CA CYS A 118 -4.82 1.99 -6.82
C CYS A 118 -4.83 2.19 -5.31
N LEU A 119 -5.46 3.27 -4.83
CA LEU A 119 -5.56 3.56 -3.41
C LEU A 119 -6.42 2.54 -2.67
N VAL A 120 -7.52 2.09 -3.30
CA VAL A 120 -8.41 1.04 -2.77
C VAL A 120 -7.65 -0.27 -2.61
N ASP A 121 -6.82 -0.64 -3.58
CA ASP A 121 -5.98 -1.84 -3.52
C ASP A 121 -5.01 -1.79 -2.32
N GLN A 122 -4.39 -0.63 -2.08
CA GLN A 122 -3.50 -0.41 -0.93
C GLN A 122 -4.26 -0.47 0.41
N LYS A 123 -5.48 0.09 0.47
CA LYS A 123 -6.36 0.00 1.64
C LYS A 123 -6.78 -1.44 1.93
N ALA A 124 -7.12 -2.20 0.89
CA ALA A 124 -7.45 -3.62 1.01
C ALA A 124 -6.25 -4.43 1.54
N ALA A 125 -5.04 -4.16 1.04
CA ALA A 125 -3.83 -4.79 1.53
C ALA A 125 -3.54 -4.47 3.01
N ALA A 126 -3.74 -3.23 3.43
CA ALA A 126 -3.58 -2.84 4.83
C ALA A 126 -4.56 -3.58 5.76
N ARG A 127 -5.85 -3.68 5.36
CA ARG A 127 -6.85 -4.48 6.09
C ARG A 127 -6.43 -5.95 6.17
N TYR A 128 -5.97 -6.52 5.07
CA TYR A 128 -5.52 -7.91 5.02
C TYR A 128 -4.35 -8.16 5.97
N VAL A 129 -3.34 -7.28 6.00
CA VAL A 129 -2.20 -7.41 6.90
C VAL A 129 -2.65 -7.29 8.37
N LYS A 130 -3.43 -6.27 8.69
CA LYS A 130 -3.96 -6.07 10.05
C LYS A 130 -4.82 -7.27 10.50
N TYR A 131 -5.65 -7.80 9.61
CA TYR A 131 -6.46 -8.99 9.89
C TYR A 131 -5.59 -10.21 10.22
N ASN A 132 -4.52 -10.44 9.47
CA ASN A 132 -3.61 -11.55 9.74
C ASN A 132 -2.79 -11.34 11.03
N ILE A 133 -2.50 -10.10 11.42
CA ILE A 133 -1.91 -9.80 12.73
C ILE A 133 -2.91 -10.15 13.85
N LEU A 134 -4.16 -9.76 13.71
CA LEU A 134 -5.21 -10.08 14.70
C LEU A 134 -5.46 -11.58 14.82
N LEU A 135 -5.34 -12.32 13.72
CA LEU A 135 -5.43 -13.80 13.71
C LEU A 135 -4.20 -14.50 14.29
N GLY A 136 -3.10 -13.78 14.53
CA GLY A 136 -1.84 -14.39 14.93
C GLY A 136 -1.04 -15.05 13.80
N ASN A 137 -1.40 -14.81 12.55
CA ASN A 137 -0.69 -15.33 11.37
C ASN A 137 0.56 -14.48 11.01
N LEU A 138 0.59 -13.24 11.45
CA LEU A 138 1.70 -12.30 11.27
C LEU A 138 2.03 -11.62 12.59
N PRO A 139 3.32 -11.38 12.88
CA PRO A 139 3.69 -10.50 13.98
C PRO A 139 3.41 -9.03 13.61
N GLY A 140 3.42 -8.15 14.59
CA GLY A 140 3.30 -6.70 14.43
C GLY A 140 2.16 -6.09 15.20
N SER A 141 2.09 -4.77 15.16
CA SER A 141 1.00 -3.99 15.72
C SER A 141 0.01 -3.61 14.63
N ALA A 142 -1.23 -4.09 14.71
CA ALA A 142 -2.30 -3.70 13.80
C ALA A 142 -2.65 -2.20 13.90
N GLU A 143 -2.27 -1.54 15.00
CA GLU A 143 -2.51 -0.10 15.24
C GLU A 143 -1.40 0.77 14.66
N HIS A 144 -0.14 0.32 14.68
CA HIS A 144 1.03 1.10 14.28
C HIS A 144 1.45 0.83 12.83
N LEU A 145 0.51 1.04 11.89
CA LEU A 145 0.83 0.99 10.46
C LEU A 145 1.25 2.37 9.96
N VAL A 146 2.42 2.43 9.32
CA VAL A 146 2.97 3.64 8.69
C VAL A 146 2.96 3.46 7.18
N SER A 147 2.33 4.35 6.45
CA SER A 147 2.39 4.39 4.98
C SER A 147 3.65 5.11 4.52
N THR A 148 4.32 4.57 3.49
CA THR A 148 5.49 5.22 2.89
C THR A 148 5.53 5.03 1.39
N GLY A 149 6.16 5.97 0.69
CA GLY A 149 6.35 5.91 -0.74
C GLY A 149 7.05 7.14 -1.30
N GLY A 150 7.52 7.05 -2.53
CA GLY A 150 8.19 8.14 -3.23
C GLY A 150 7.49 8.53 -4.53
N SER A 151 7.57 9.81 -4.94
CA SER A 151 6.96 10.32 -6.17
C SER A 151 5.45 10.06 -6.21
N GLY A 152 4.93 9.37 -7.23
CA GLY A 152 3.54 8.90 -7.27
C GLY A 152 3.17 8.03 -6.07
N GLY A 153 4.07 7.16 -5.61
CA GLY A 153 3.91 6.41 -4.37
C GLY A 153 3.88 7.30 -3.13
N GLY A 154 4.62 8.42 -3.12
CA GLY A 154 4.55 9.42 -2.06
C GLY A 154 3.17 10.09 -1.99
N ALA A 155 2.58 10.42 -3.15
CA ALA A 155 1.20 10.90 -3.22
C ALA A 155 0.21 9.87 -2.68
N HIS A 156 0.38 8.59 -3.05
CA HIS A 156 -0.46 7.50 -2.54
C HIS A 156 -0.29 7.30 -1.04
N ALA A 157 0.93 7.36 -0.50
CA ALA A 157 1.17 7.25 0.94
C ALA A 157 0.47 8.38 1.71
N ALA A 158 0.54 9.61 1.21
CA ALA A 158 -0.14 10.76 1.81
C ALA A 158 -1.67 10.64 1.72
N MET A 159 -2.21 10.27 0.54
CA MET A 159 -3.65 10.05 0.36
C MET A 159 -4.16 8.90 1.23
N PHE A 160 -3.40 7.80 1.32
CA PHE A 160 -3.73 6.66 2.18
C PHE A 160 -3.91 7.10 3.63
N ALA A 161 -2.97 7.87 4.17
CA ALA A 161 -3.03 8.36 5.54
C ALA A 161 -4.18 9.38 5.74
N ALA A 162 -4.34 10.31 4.80
CA ALA A 162 -5.35 11.36 4.89
C ALA A 162 -6.80 10.85 4.77
N THR A 163 -7.00 9.71 4.11
CA THR A 163 -8.32 9.13 3.83
C THR A 163 -8.62 7.86 4.62
N GLY A 164 -7.90 7.64 5.73
CA GLY A 164 -8.14 6.49 6.62
C GLY A 164 -9.58 6.47 7.14
N ASN A 165 -10.23 5.31 7.04
CA ASN A 165 -11.62 5.09 7.47
C ASN A 165 -12.66 6.03 6.82
N ASN A 166 -12.35 6.62 5.66
CA ASN A 166 -13.33 7.45 4.96
C ASN A 166 -14.35 6.55 4.23
N PRO A 167 -15.67 6.68 4.54
CA PRO A 167 -16.72 5.85 3.96
C PRO A 167 -16.87 6.01 2.44
N ASP A 168 -16.39 7.08 1.82
CA ASP A 168 -16.41 7.27 0.37
C ASP A 168 -15.64 6.15 -0.38
N PHE A 169 -14.71 5.47 0.30
CA PHE A 169 -13.96 4.36 -0.26
C PHE A 169 -14.55 2.98 0.03
N TYR A 170 -15.56 2.86 0.88
CA TYR A 170 -16.00 1.55 1.36
C TYR A 170 -16.66 0.70 0.27
N ASP A 171 -17.47 1.26 -0.60
CA ASP A 171 -18.06 0.51 -1.71
C ASP A 171 -16.98 -0.04 -2.66
N TYR A 172 -15.98 0.76 -2.98
CA TYR A 172 -14.84 0.32 -3.79
C TYR A 172 -14.02 -0.77 -3.09
N GLN A 173 -13.86 -0.69 -1.77
CA GLN A 173 -13.18 -1.73 -0.99
C GLN A 173 -13.98 -3.03 -0.93
N ILE A 174 -15.30 -2.96 -0.81
CA ILE A 174 -16.22 -4.12 -0.86
C ILE A 174 -16.13 -4.78 -2.22
N GLU A 175 -16.17 -4.02 -3.30
CA GLU A 175 -16.03 -4.52 -4.67
C GLU A 175 -14.67 -5.18 -4.90
N ALA A 176 -13.61 -4.61 -4.34
CA ALA A 176 -12.26 -5.19 -4.37
C ALA A 176 -12.11 -6.43 -3.48
N GLY A 177 -13.10 -6.79 -2.67
CA GLY A 177 -13.06 -7.93 -1.76
C GLY A 177 -12.21 -7.69 -0.51
N ALA A 178 -12.08 -6.44 -0.06
CA ALA A 178 -11.33 -6.10 1.16
C ALA A 178 -11.97 -6.73 2.41
N VAL A 179 -11.15 -7.29 3.28
CA VAL A 179 -11.62 -7.93 4.50
C VAL A 179 -12.12 -6.89 5.52
N GLY A 180 -13.16 -7.26 6.26
CA GLY A 180 -13.66 -6.47 7.39
C GLY A 180 -14.31 -5.14 7.01
N VAL A 181 -14.82 -5.00 5.81
CA VAL A 181 -15.67 -3.90 5.38
C VAL A 181 -16.84 -4.46 4.59
N TYR A 182 -18.06 -4.07 4.98
CA TYR A 182 -19.28 -4.55 4.31
C TYR A 182 -20.44 -3.58 4.54
N ARG A 183 -21.43 -3.64 3.66
CA ARG A 183 -22.66 -2.86 3.74
C ARG A 183 -23.72 -3.66 4.49
N ASN A 184 -24.33 -3.07 5.49
CA ASN A 184 -25.43 -3.64 6.25
C ASN A 184 -26.76 -3.51 5.49
N ALA A 185 -27.78 -4.25 5.93
CA ALA A 185 -29.11 -4.23 5.32
C ALA A 185 -29.82 -2.86 5.38
N ASP A 186 -29.46 -2.03 6.36
CA ASP A 186 -29.96 -0.66 6.52
C ASP A 186 -29.19 0.39 5.70
N GLY A 187 -28.17 -0.06 4.93
CA GLY A 187 -27.32 0.79 4.10
C GLY A 187 -26.12 1.40 4.83
N SER A 188 -25.98 1.20 6.14
CA SER A 188 -24.79 1.59 6.89
C SER A 188 -23.59 0.67 6.57
N TYR A 189 -22.40 1.07 6.99
CA TYR A 189 -21.19 0.24 6.83
C TYR A 189 -20.71 -0.29 8.18
N SER A 190 -20.19 -1.51 8.15
CA SER A 190 -19.41 -2.08 9.23
C SER A 190 -17.96 -2.23 8.81
N THR A 191 -17.04 -1.97 9.73
CA THR A 191 -15.59 -2.05 9.53
C THR A 191 -14.96 -2.90 10.62
N SER A 192 -15.49 -4.10 10.83
CA SER A 192 -15.07 -5.01 11.89
C SER A 192 -15.00 -6.46 11.42
N VAL A 193 -14.32 -7.27 12.19
CA VAL A 193 -14.23 -8.73 12.04
C VAL A 193 -14.48 -9.39 13.39
N THR A 194 -15.04 -10.60 13.38
CA THR A 194 -15.18 -11.41 14.58
C THR A 194 -14.08 -12.47 14.61
N ILE A 195 -13.27 -12.47 15.66
CA ILE A 195 -12.20 -13.44 15.89
C ILE A 195 -12.42 -14.04 17.28
N ASP A 196 -12.50 -15.36 17.39
CA ASP A 196 -12.74 -16.10 18.63
C ASP A 196 -13.95 -15.58 19.43
N GLY A 197 -14.99 -15.14 18.71
CA GLY A 197 -16.22 -14.60 19.30
C GLY A 197 -16.15 -13.15 19.78
N ALA A 198 -14.99 -12.49 19.65
CA ALA A 198 -14.82 -11.07 19.94
C ALA A 198 -14.85 -10.23 18.66
N GLU A 199 -15.51 -9.08 18.72
CA GLU A 199 -15.52 -8.11 17.62
C GLU A 199 -14.28 -7.21 17.69
N HIS A 200 -13.58 -7.10 16.57
CA HIS A 200 -12.40 -6.25 16.39
C HIS A 200 -12.65 -5.26 15.25
N THR A 201 -12.50 -3.97 15.55
CA THR A 201 -12.49 -2.96 14.48
C THR A 201 -11.29 -3.16 13.58
N LEU A 202 -11.53 -3.19 12.28
CA LEU A 202 -10.48 -3.32 11.27
C LEU A 202 -10.38 -2.04 10.43
N SER A 203 -9.43 -1.19 10.80
CA SER A 203 -9.20 0.11 10.16
C SER A 203 -8.32 -0.02 8.93
N ASP A 204 -8.61 0.76 7.86
CA ASP A 204 -7.69 0.98 6.74
C ASP A 204 -6.82 2.25 6.93
N GLY A 205 -6.88 2.88 8.09
CA GLY A 205 -6.09 4.07 8.42
C GLY A 205 -4.64 3.74 8.73
N ALA A 206 -3.76 4.74 8.51
CA ALA A 206 -2.39 4.73 8.98
C ALA A 206 -2.26 5.45 10.33
N TRP A 207 -1.35 4.97 11.16
CA TRP A 207 -0.90 5.68 12.36
C TRP A 207 0.03 6.84 12.02
N GLY A 208 0.80 6.72 10.93
CA GLY A 208 1.72 7.74 10.44
C GLY A 208 1.99 7.60 8.94
N CYS A 209 2.62 8.64 8.37
CA CYS A 209 2.97 8.67 6.96
C CYS A 209 4.36 9.28 6.77
N ILE A 210 5.15 8.67 5.87
CA ILE A 210 6.43 9.20 5.40
C ILE A 210 6.36 9.27 3.88
N ALA A 211 6.02 10.44 3.33
CA ALA A 211 5.91 10.66 1.90
C ALA A 211 7.15 11.38 1.36
N TYR A 212 7.85 10.75 0.42
CA TYR A 212 9.03 11.32 -0.22
C TYR A 212 8.67 11.95 -1.56
N SER A 213 8.95 13.24 -1.73
CA SER A 213 8.70 13.97 -2.97
C SER A 213 7.31 13.70 -3.55
N ALA A 214 6.29 13.76 -2.69
CA ALA A 214 4.92 13.47 -3.06
C ALA A 214 4.42 14.44 -4.13
N ILE A 215 3.85 13.90 -5.22
CA ILE A 215 3.23 14.69 -6.28
C ILE A 215 1.74 14.82 -5.94
N THR A 216 1.36 15.90 -5.28
CA THR A 216 0.01 16.13 -4.79
C THR A 216 -0.84 17.09 -5.64
N PRO A 217 -0.29 18.16 -6.26
CA PRO A 217 -1.09 19.10 -7.05
C PRO A 217 -1.21 18.64 -8.51
N LEU A 218 -1.86 17.50 -8.75
CA LEU A 218 -1.97 16.93 -10.09
C LEU A 218 -2.79 17.81 -11.06
N SER A 219 -3.72 18.60 -10.55
CA SER A 219 -4.51 19.54 -11.37
C SER A 219 -3.64 20.61 -12.03
N ASP A 220 -2.56 21.03 -11.37
CA ASP A 220 -1.75 22.18 -11.82
C ASP A 220 -0.36 21.75 -12.30
N ALA A 221 0.11 20.57 -11.90
CA ALA A 221 1.46 20.11 -12.17
C ALA A 221 1.78 20.01 -13.66
N ASP A 222 0.86 19.53 -14.48
CA ASP A 222 1.07 19.39 -15.92
C ASP A 222 1.12 20.75 -16.62
N MET A 223 0.32 21.71 -16.16
CA MET A 223 0.37 23.09 -16.68
C MET A 223 1.67 23.78 -16.31
N ALA A 224 2.11 23.64 -15.05
CA ALA A 224 3.38 24.20 -14.59
C ALA A 224 4.58 23.61 -15.33
N LEU A 225 4.61 22.28 -15.53
CA LEU A 225 5.64 21.60 -16.32
C LEU A 225 5.64 22.06 -17.79
N ALA A 226 4.47 22.19 -18.40
CA ALA A 226 4.36 22.67 -19.79
C ALA A 226 4.87 24.10 -19.91
N PHE A 227 4.58 24.96 -18.93
CA PHE A 227 5.09 26.33 -18.87
C PHE A 227 6.61 26.36 -18.74
N GLU A 228 7.21 25.55 -17.86
CA GLU A 228 8.67 25.46 -17.71
C GLU A 228 9.35 24.97 -18.99
N TYR A 229 8.80 23.93 -19.63
CA TYR A 229 9.34 23.41 -20.88
C TYR A 229 9.22 24.40 -22.03
N TYR A 230 8.11 25.13 -22.10
CA TYR A 230 7.91 26.18 -23.10
C TYR A 230 8.93 27.31 -22.99
N LEU A 231 9.29 27.68 -21.76
CA LEU A 231 10.29 28.72 -21.49
C LEU A 231 11.73 28.22 -21.61
N ASN A 232 11.97 26.92 -21.64
CA ASN A 232 13.32 26.36 -21.74
C ASN A 232 13.77 26.25 -23.18
N PRO A 233 14.65 27.12 -23.69
CA PRO A 233 15.09 27.10 -25.10
C PRO A 233 15.91 25.85 -25.46
N ALA A 234 16.43 25.12 -24.47
CA ALA A 234 17.18 23.89 -24.68
C ALA A 234 16.27 22.64 -24.77
N TYR A 235 14.96 22.75 -24.43
CA TYR A 235 14.06 21.64 -24.51
C TYR A 235 13.61 21.36 -25.95
N SER A 236 13.75 20.12 -26.39
CA SER A 236 13.35 19.70 -27.74
C SER A 236 12.10 18.82 -27.65
N PHE A 237 10.98 19.31 -28.13
CA PHE A 237 9.75 18.54 -28.24
C PHE A 237 9.86 17.45 -29.31
N LYS A 238 9.32 16.27 -29.04
CA LYS A 238 9.37 15.12 -29.96
C LYS A 238 8.43 15.31 -31.17
N THR A 239 7.34 16.04 -30.98
CA THR A 239 6.34 16.28 -32.03
C THR A 239 5.87 17.73 -31.99
N GLU A 240 5.41 18.23 -33.15
CA GLU A 240 4.81 19.56 -33.23
C GLU A 240 3.55 19.68 -32.37
N PHE A 241 2.77 18.59 -32.25
CA PHE A 241 1.62 18.54 -31.35
C PHE A 241 2.01 18.81 -29.88
N GLN A 242 3.07 18.17 -29.37
CA GLN A 242 3.55 18.41 -28.01
C GLN A 242 3.95 19.86 -27.79
N LYS A 243 4.60 20.48 -28.78
CA LYS A 243 5.00 21.88 -28.72
C LYS A 243 3.80 22.83 -28.68
N GLN A 244 2.79 22.59 -29.52
CA GLN A 244 1.56 23.39 -29.53
C GLN A 244 0.77 23.22 -28.24
N LEU A 245 0.67 21.99 -27.73
CA LEU A 245 0.00 21.70 -26.46
C LEU A 245 0.72 22.39 -25.28
N ALA A 246 2.05 22.35 -25.23
CA ALA A 246 2.83 23.00 -24.20
C ALA A 246 2.63 24.54 -24.20
N SER A 247 2.57 25.14 -25.40
CA SER A 247 2.25 26.56 -25.54
C SER A 247 0.87 26.90 -24.99
N TYR A 248 -0.13 26.13 -25.36
CA TYR A 248 -1.50 26.32 -24.88
C TYR A 248 -1.62 26.16 -23.36
N LEU A 249 -1.00 25.12 -22.80
CA LEU A 249 -1.01 24.88 -21.34
C LEU A 249 -0.24 25.97 -20.59
N ALA A 250 0.84 26.50 -21.16
CA ALA A 250 1.58 27.61 -20.55
C ALA A 250 0.74 28.89 -20.47
N GLU A 251 -0.04 29.19 -21.51
CA GLU A 251 -0.97 30.33 -21.51
C GLU A 251 -2.09 30.14 -20.47
N ALA A 252 -2.70 28.95 -20.43
CA ALA A 252 -3.73 28.62 -19.45
C ALA A 252 -3.22 28.68 -18.01
N TYR A 253 -1.97 28.25 -17.76
CA TYR A 253 -1.33 28.37 -16.45
C TYR A 253 -1.11 29.82 -16.04
N MET A 254 -0.70 30.67 -16.97
CA MET A 254 -0.55 32.10 -16.68
C MET A 254 -1.85 32.80 -16.32
N GLU A 255 -2.97 32.39 -16.93
CA GLU A 255 -4.30 32.88 -16.56
C GLU A 255 -4.71 32.38 -15.18
N HIS A 256 -4.35 31.14 -14.83
CA HIS A 256 -4.68 30.54 -13.54
C HIS A 256 -3.96 31.19 -12.37
N ILE A 257 -2.71 31.63 -12.54
CA ILE A 257 -1.89 32.22 -11.46
C ILE A 257 -2.05 33.72 -11.30
N ASN A 258 -2.67 34.44 -12.25
CA ASN A 258 -2.95 35.88 -12.21
C ASN A 258 -4.39 36.16 -11.74
#